data_e12a9b0a5b19c065892c160e2092876a
#
_entry.id   e12a9b0a5b19c065892c160e2092876a
#
_cell.length_a   1.000
_cell.length_b   1.000
_cell.length_c   1.000
_cell.angle_alpha   90.00
_cell.angle_beta   90.00
_cell.angle_gamma   90.00
#
_symmetry.space_group_name_H-M   'P 1'
#
loop_
_entity.id
_entity.type
_entity.pdbx_description
1 polymer ?
#
loop_
_entity_poly.entity_id
_entity_poly.type
_entity_poly.pdbx_seq_one_letter_code
_entity_poly.pdbx_strand_id
1 'polypeptide(L)'
;MGEKANNQSLSKRVFATMLAISFTTIAVFACVLTMYMQQRLVQSSSEALANEARIVAASLNTAPSHLSMLRRLDLESARVTLVGADGDVLYDSDMDESKMEDHGNRPEIEEALRTGSGSADRASSTLDEVMLYEAIRLADGSVIRLAKSEAGYLSVLASLAGPVALLTAAGVVVSVLVARRESRRIIEPLLEVDLDHPRRNAQNAYAEMEPMLERIESQRQELKRQVRVLADNDRMRREFTANITHELKTPLTTVSGYAELIANGLVTDEADLRDFGGRIYREAGRLTVLVNDILMLSNLDEAERSEGDAAAATLGTREPVDVPLLLEGIAQRLEQVASQAQVTLELVCEPAMVMGVSRLLDELVYNLVSNAIRYNRPGGFVTLACGEASAPFIRVSDTGIGIAPEEQDKIFERFYRVDKSRSKARGGTGLGLAIVKHAAAFHHASIEVDSELGRGTTVTVRFPAQELPEIGV
;
A
#
# COMPACT_ATOMS: atom_id res chain seq x y z
N MET A 1 -26.02 -4.70 -3.34
CA MET A 1 -26.37 -4.73 -1.90
C MET A 1 -25.07 -4.77 -1.15
N GLY A 2 -24.60 -3.61 -0.69
CA GLY A 2 -23.29 -3.46 -0.07
C GLY A 2 -23.31 -3.96 1.37
N GLU A 3 -22.37 -4.80 1.64
CA GLU A 3 -21.93 -5.23 2.96
C GLU A 3 -21.58 -3.97 3.78
N LYS A 4 -22.45 -3.66 4.76
CA LYS A 4 -22.12 -2.66 5.77
C LYS A 4 -20.93 -3.21 6.56
N ALA A 5 -19.74 -2.84 6.15
CA ALA A 5 -18.54 -3.04 6.94
C ALA A 5 -18.81 -2.50 8.34
N ASN A 6 -18.80 -3.43 9.31
CA ASN A 6 -19.04 -3.17 10.72
C ASN A 6 -17.89 -2.32 11.27
N ASN A 7 -18.01 -1.00 11.13
CA ASN A 7 -17.00 0.00 11.45
C ASN A 7 -16.94 0.24 12.98
N GLN A 8 -16.92 -0.86 13.75
CA GLN A 8 -16.63 -0.77 15.18
C GLN A 8 -15.14 -0.47 15.33
N SER A 9 -14.83 0.63 16.00
CA SER A 9 -13.44 1.00 16.28
C SER A 9 -12.70 -0.18 16.93
N LEU A 10 -11.44 -0.40 16.58
CA LEU A 10 -10.58 -1.46 17.14
C LEU A 10 -10.69 -1.51 18.68
N SER A 11 -10.76 -0.35 19.32
CA SER A 11 -10.99 -0.17 20.75
C SER A 11 -12.26 -0.86 21.24
N LYS A 12 -13.39 -0.76 20.54
CA LYS A 12 -14.65 -1.42 20.92
C LYS A 12 -14.57 -2.94 20.80
N ARG A 13 -13.87 -3.46 19.80
CA ARG A 13 -13.65 -4.91 19.64
C ARG A 13 -12.77 -5.46 20.74
N VAL A 14 -11.65 -4.82 21.04
CA VAL A 14 -10.75 -5.21 22.14
C VAL A 14 -11.50 -5.18 23.49
N PHE A 15 -12.26 -4.13 23.74
CA PHE A 15 -13.10 -4.04 24.94
C PHE A 15 -14.13 -5.17 25.04
N ALA A 16 -14.86 -5.44 23.96
CA ALA A 16 -15.88 -6.49 23.94
C ALA A 16 -15.27 -7.89 24.16
N THR A 17 -14.12 -8.19 23.57
CA THR A 17 -13.44 -9.48 23.76
C THR A 17 -12.89 -9.64 25.17
N MET A 18 -12.28 -8.60 25.76
CA MET A 18 -11.81 -8.63 27.14
C MET A 18 -12.96 -8.83 28.13
N LEU A 19 -14.07 -8.14 27.90
CA LEU A 19 -15.27 -8.27 28.74
C LEU A 19 -15.88 -9.67 28.63
N ALA A 20 -15.96 -10.24 27.44
CA ALA A 20 -16.44 -11.59 27.21
C ALA A 20 -15.56 -12.65 27.91
N ILE A 21 -14.24 -12.53 27.79
CA ILE A 21 -13.29 -13.43 28.45
C ILE A 21 -13.44 -13.32 29.98
N SER A 22 -13.47 -12.10 30.52
CA SER A 22 -13.63 -11.88 31.96
C SER A 22 -14.93 -12.48 32.47
N PHE A 23 -16.04 -12.25 31.79
CA PHE A 23 -17.35 -12.81 32.16
C PHE A 23 -17.37 -14.33 32.14
N THR A 24 -16.83 -14.92 31.05
CA THR A 24 -16.75 -16.38 30.91
C THR A 24 -15.88 -17.01 32.02
N THR A 25 -14.75 -16.40 32.31
CA THR A 25 -13.85 -16.89 33.38
C THR A 25 -14.52 -16.83 34.74
N ILE A 26 -15.22 -15.72 35.08
CA ILE A 26 -15.91 -15.57 36.34
C ILE A 26 -17.08 -16.58 36.43
N ALA A 27 -17.85 -16.79 35.35
CA ALA A 27 -18.97 -17.74 35.33
C ALA A 27 -18.46 -19.19 35.53
N VAL A 28 -17.41 -19.60 34.84
CA VAL A 28 -16.78 -20.91 35.01
C VAL A 28 -16.28 -21.07 36.45
N PHE A 29 -15.56 -20.07 36.97
CA PHE A 29 -15.06 -20.11 38.35
C PHE A 29 -16.16 -20.21 39.39
N ALA A 30 -17.24 -19.43 39.23
CA ALA A 30 -18.40 -19.48 40.10
C ALA A 30 -19.07 -20.86 40.10
N CYS A 31 -19.23 -21.47 38.93
CA CYS A 31 -19.79 -22.82 38.78
C CYS A 31 -18.92 -23.86 39.50
N VAL A 32 -17.62 -23.85 39.25
CA VAL A 32 -16.67 -24.80 39.90
C VAL A 32 -16.63 -24.56 41.41
N LEU A 33 -16.61 -23.33 41.85
CA LEU A 33 -16.61 -23.00 43.27
C LEU A 33 -17.88 -23.52 43.98
N THR A 34 -19.05 -23.32 43.35
CA THR A 34 -20.33 -23.77 43.89
C THR A 34 -20.35 -25.30 44.01
N MET A 35 -19.94 -26.02 42.99
CA MET A 35 -19.82 -27.49 43.02
C MET A 35 -18.88 -27.96 44.14
N TYR A 36 -17.71 -27.34 44.23
CA TYR A 36 -16.72 -27.69 45.24
C TYR A 36 -17.24 -27.43 46.67
N MET A 37 -17.85 -26.27 46.87
CA MET A 37 -18.41 -25.89 48.19
C MET A 37 -19.51 -26.80 48.61
N GLN A 38 -20.45 -27.17 47.71
CA GLN A 38 -21.53 -28.10 48.01
C GLN A 38 -20.96 -29.48 48.36
N GLN A 39 -20.03 -30.00 47.58
CA GLN A 39 -19.41 -31.29 47.86
C GLN A 39 -18.71 -31.28 49.25
N ARG A 40 -18.00 -30.23 49.57
CA ARG A 40 -17.36 -30.07 50.89
C ARG A 40 -18.35 -29.96 52.04
N LEU A 41 -19.44 -29.22 51.82
CA LEU A 41 -20.50 -29.08 52.83
C LEU A 41 -21.13 -30.42 53.12
N VAL A 42 -21.57 -31.16 52.12
CA VAL A 42 -22.19 -32.48 52.23
C VAL A 42 -21.23 -33.46 52.91
N GLN A 43 -19.97 -33.53 52.47
CA GLN A 43 -18.97 -34.39 53.07
C GLN A 43 -18.70 -34.08 54.56
N SER A 44 -18.51 -32.79 54.87
CA SER A 44 -18.24 -32.33 56.23
C SER A 44 -19.44 -32.65 57.17
N SER A 45 -20.66 -32.44 56.64
CA SER A 45 -21.89 -32.73 57.41
C SER A 45 -22.14 -34.23 57.59
N SER A 46 -21.82 -35.05 56.58
CA SER A 46 -21.88 -36.52 56.69
C SER A 46 -20.89 -37.04 57.73
N GLU A 47 -19.62 -36.57 57.71
CA GLU A 47 -18.64 -36.94 58.73
C GLU A 47 -19.04 -36.52 60.13
N ALA A 48 -19.63 -35.31 60.29
CA ALA A 48 -20.14 -34.82 61.57
C ALA A 48 -21.31 -35.73 62.06
N LEU A 49 -22.26 -36.00 61.16
CA LEU A 49 -23.42 -36.88 61.46
C LEU A 49 -23.00 -38.29 61.85
N ALA A 50 -22.02 -38.86 61.12
CA ALA A 50 -21.49 -40.17 61.49
C ALA A 50 -20.82 -40.20 62.86
N ASN A 51 -20.09 -39.14 63.24
CA ASN A 51 -19.51 -39.05 64.60
C ASN A 51 -20.61 -38.93 65.66
N GLU A 52 -21.65 -38.12 65.40
CA GLU A 52 -22.77 -37.92 66.28
C GLU A 52 -23.54 -39.28 66.47
N ALA A 53 -23.77 -40.01 65.36
CA ALA A 53 -24.40 -41.29 65.37
C ALA A 53 -23.61 -42.30 66.23
N ARG A 54 -22.26 -42.30 66.12
CA ARG A 54 -21.37 -43.18 66.94
C ARG A 54 -21.49 -42.83 68.45
N ILE A 55 -21.52 -41.56 68.80
CA ILE A 55 -21.67 -41.13 70.21
C ILE A 55 -23.02 -41.55 70.76
N VAL A 56 -24.11 -41.33 69.98
CA VAL A 56 -25.46 -41.74 70.38
C VAL A 56 -25.53 -43.25 70.48
N ALA A 57 -25.03 -44.01 69.53
CA ALA A 57 -24.99 -45.48 69.56
C ALA A 57 -24.21 -46.02 70.79
N ALA A 58 -23.01 -45.44 71.07
CA ALA A 58 -22.23 -45.83 72.24
C ALA A 58 -22.96 -45.56 73.55
N SER A 59 -23.66 -44.45 73.62
CA SER A 59 -24.48 -44.06 74.79
C SER A 59 -25.66 -45.00 74.96
N LEU A 60 -26.36 -45.32 73.88
CA LEU A 60 -27.51 -46.26 73.91
C LEU A 60 -27.07 -47.67 74.32
N ASN A 61 -25.94 -48.19 73.86
CA ASN A 61 -25.40 -49.50 74.23
C ASN A 61 -25.09 -49.63 75.73
N THR A 62 -24.94 -48.54 76.46
CA THR A 62 -24.69 -48.52 77.91
C THR A 62 -25.93 -48.16 78.72
N ALA A 63 -27.01 -47.74 78.06
CA ALA A 63 -28.25 -47.33 78.69
C ALA A 63 -29.14 -48.52 79.16
N PRO A 64 -29.79 -48.41 80.30
CA PRO A 64 -30.67 -49.48 80.76
C PRO A 64 -31.96 -49.60 79.95
N SER A 65 -32.33 -48.56 79.17
CA SER A 65 -33.47 -48.58 78.22
C SER A 65 -33.23 -47.56 77.12
N HIS A 66 -33.21 -48.00 75.85
CA HIS A 66 -33.02 -47.16 74.70
C HIS A 66 -34.10 -46.07 74.56
N LEU A 67 -35.35 -46.45 74.69
CA LEU A 67 -36.50 -45.55 74.57
C LEU A 67 -36.48 -44.42 75.61
N SER A 68 -36.13 -44.75 76.84
CA SER A 68 -36.09 -43.74 77.92
C SER A 68 -34.98 -42.73 77.75
N MET A 69 -33.87 -43.16 77.16
CA MET A 69 -32.74 -42.30 76.83
C MET A 69 -33.03 -41.42 75.61
N LEU A 70 -33.57 -42.01 74.56
CA LEU A 70 -33.90 -41.28 73.31
C LEU A 70 -34.97 -40.16 73.57
N ARG A 71 -35.96 -40.39 74.47
CA ARG A 71 -36.93 -39.36 74.84
C ARG A 71 -36.36 -38.21 75.65
N ARG A 72 -35.16 -38.35 76.21
CA ARG A 72 -34.39 -37.28 76.88
C ARG A 72 -33.31 -36.66 76.04
N LEU A 73 -32.98 -37.29 74.95
CA LEU A 73 -31.99 -36.79 74.03
C LEU A 73 -32.61 -35.79 73.07
N ASP A 74 -32.27 -34.53 73.21
CA ASP A 74 -32.70 -33.49 72.30
C ASP A 74 -31.47 -33.21 71.39
N LEU A 75 -31.56 -33.71 70.17
CA LEU A 75 -30.55 -33.41 69.10
C LEU A 75 -31.13 -32.34 68.18
N GLU A 76 -30.91 -31.06 68.56
CA GLU A 76 -31.39 -29.91 67.76
C GLU A 76 -31.09 -29.94 66.28
N SER A 77 -30.08 -30.75 65.88
CA SER A 77 -29.51 -30.73 64.51
C SER A 77 -29.87 -31.97 63.66
N ALA A 78 -30.36 -33.04 64.24
CA ALA A 78 -30.60 -34.30 63.53
C ALA A 78 -31.87 -35.04 64.02
N ARG A 79 -32.66 -35.53 63.11
CA ARG A 79 -33.77 -36.42 63.36
C ARG A 79 -33.22 -37.80 63.71
N VAL A 80 -33.75 -38.39 64.80
CA VAL A 80 -33.30 -39.69 65.29
C VAL A 80 -34.43 -40.69 65.16
N THR A 81 -34.09 -41.87 64.55
CA THR A 81 -35.01 -43.00 64.38
C THR A 81 -34.35 -44.23 64.92
N LEU A 82 -35.05 -44.98 65.84
CA LEU A 82 -34.61 -46.33 66.25
C LEU A 82 -35.42 -47.36 65.51
N VAL A 83 -34.75 -48.28 64.87
CA VAL A 83 -35.38 -49.34 64.06
C VAL A 83 -34.99 -50.70 64.69
N GLY A 84 -35.99 -51.56 64.88
CA GLY A 84 -35.74 -52.94 65.35
C GLY A 84 -34.99 -53.82 64.35
N ALA A 85 -34.52 -54.95 64.82
CA ALA A 85 -33.83 -55.93 63.96
C ALA A 85 -34.75 -56.54 62.86
N ASP A 86 -36.04 -56.37 63.00
CA ASP A 86 -37.12 -56.83 62.09
C ASP A 86 -37.47 -55.68 61.05
N GLY A 87 -36.96 -54.50 61.21
CA GLY A 87 -37.21 -53.35 60.34
C GLY A 87 -38.29 -52.39 60.84
N ASP A 88 -39.00 -52.73 61.89
CA ASP A 88 -40.03 -51.91 62.49
C ASP A 88 -39.47 -50.65 63.19
N VAL A 89 -40.12 -49.49 63.06
CA VAL A 89 -39.69 -48.26 63.71
C VAL A 89 -40.15 -48.30 65.19
N LEU A 90 -39.20 -48.32 66.12
CA LEU A 90 -39.42 -48.36 67.52
C LEU A 90 -39.52 -46.95 68.18
N TYR A 91 -38.89 -45.97 67.55
CA TYR A 91 -38.91 -44.57 68.03
C TYR A 91 -38.50 -43.62 66.84
N ASP A 92 -39.12 -42.46 66.83
CA ASP A 92 -38.70 -41.37 65.93
C ASP A 92 -38.85 -40.05 66.66
N SER A 93 -37.91 -39.10 66.47
CA SER A 93 -37.94 -37.81 67.16
C SER A 93 -39.01 -36.85 66.64
N ASP A 94 -39.39 -36.97 65.35
CA ASP A 94 -40.21 -35.98 64.64
C ASP A 94 -41.61 -36.53 64.31
N MET A 95 -41.78 -37.82 64.18
CA MET A 95 -43.03 -38.44 63.76
C MET A 95 -43.50 -39.52 64.70
N ASP A 96 -44.82 -39.76 64.73
CA ASP A 96 -45.46 -40.81 65.46
C ASP A 96 -45.08 -42.19 64.82
N GLU A 97 -44.43 -43.04 65.60
CA GLU A 97 -43.96 -44.37 65.25
C GLU A 97 -45.07 -45.26 64.65
N SER A 98 -46.30 -45.11 65.10
CA SER A 98 -47.45 -45.88 64.62
C SER A 98 -47.90 -45.56 63.18
N LYS A 99 -47.40 -44.50 62.59
CA LYS A 99 -47.74 -44.01 61.24
C LYS A 99 -46.63 -44.21 60.24
N MET A 100 -45.53 -44.84 60.65
CA MET A 100 -44.37 -45.03 59.81
C MET A 100 -44.41 -46.41 59.17
N GLU A 101 -44.00 -46.45 57.91
CA GLU A 101 -43.74 -47.68 57.11
C GLU A 101 -42.49 -48.41 57.61
N ASP A 102 -42.39 -49.70 57.32
CA ASP A 102 -41.19 -50.45 57.56
C ASP A 102 -39.94 -49.82 56.92
N HIS A 103 -38.91 -49.56 57.71
CA HIS A 103 -37.66 -48.95 57.32
C HIS A 103 -36.52 -49.98 57.03
N GLY A 104 -36.78 -51.26 57.18
CA GLY A 104 -35.76 -52.33 56.97
C GLY A 104 -35.14 -52.35 55.58
N ASN A 105 -35.91 -51.92 54.57
CA ASN A 105 -35.44 -51.86 53.17
C ASN A 105 -34.70 -50.55 52.82
N ARG A 106 -34.37 -49.71 53.78
CA ARG A 106 -33.61 -48.50 53.55
C ARG A 106 -32.13 -48.84 53.40
N PRO A 107 -31.42 -48.35 52.33
CA PRO A 107 -30.01 -48.73 52.05
C PRO A 107 -29.09 -48.51 53.25
N GLU A 108 -29.22 -47.42 53.98
CA GLU A 108 -28.43 -47.10 55.16
C GLU A 108 -28.68 -48.11 56.30
N ILE A 109 -29.93 -48.61 56.44
CA ILE A 109 -30.30 -49.59 57.49
C ILE A 109 -29.87 -50.99 57.11
N GLU A 110 -30.10 -51.38 55.86
CA GLU A 110 -29.66 -52.69 55.33
C GLU A 110 -28.14 -52.80 55.45
N GLU A 111 -27.39 -51.75 55.09
CA GLU A 111 -25.94 -51.74 55.24
C GLU A 111 -25.52 -51.83 56.72
N ALA A 112 -26.16 -51.03 57.60
CA ALA A 112 -25.86 -51.09 59.03
C ALA A 112 -26.14 -52.48 59.66
N LEU A 113 -27.20 -53.12 59.26
CA LEU A 113 -27.48 -54.46 59.72
C LEU A 113 -26.43 -55.50 59.30
N ARG A 114 -25.86 -55.33 58.11
CA ARG A 114 -24.86 -56.23 57.51
C ARG A 114 -23.44 -55.97 58.03
N THR A 115 -23.03 -54.69 58.06
CA THR A 115 -21.62 -54.25 58.27
C THR A 115 -21.38 -53.58 59.63
N GLY A 116 -22.47 -53.25 60.38
CA GLY A 116 -22.41 -52.49 61.61
C GLY A 116 -22.63 -50.99 61.50
N SER A 117 -22.46 -50.45 60.33
CA SER A 117 -22.75 -49.04 60.00
C SER A 117 -23.16 -48.91 58.54
N GLY A 118 -24.02 -47.97 58.23
CA GLY A 118 -24.43 -47.66 56.85
C GLY A 118 -24.71 -46.18 56.66
N SER A 119 -24.45 -45.66 55.50
CA SER A 119 -24.69 -44.26 55.13
C SER A 119 -25.43 -44.16 53.81
N ALA A 120 -26.27 -43.14 53.67
CA ALA A 120 -26.94 -42.80 52.41
C ALA A 120 -27.17 -41.29 52.33
N ASP A 121 -27.15 -40.80 51.13
CA ASP A 121 -27.59 -39.44 50.83
C ASP A 121 -28.73 -39.44 49.77
N ARG A 122 -29.71 -38.60 49.92
CA ARG A 122 -30.84 -38.50 49.01
C ARG A 122 -31.18 -37.05 48.76
N ALA A 123 -31.12 -36.66 47.49
CA ALA A 123 -31.57 -35.33 47.07
C ALA A 123 -33.13 -35.30 47.12
N SER A 124 -33.67 -34.32 47.81
CA SER A 124 -35.09 -34.02 47.75
C SER A 124 -35.41 -33.30 46.42
N SER A 125 -36.26 -33.89 45.62
CA SER A 125 -36.73 -33.30 44.38
C SER A 125 -37.63 -32.06 44.52
N THR A 126 -38.15 -31.81 45.76
CA THR A 126 -39.15 -30.81 46.05
C THR A 126 -38.62 -29.63 46.87
N LEU A 127 -37.57 -29.80 47.65
CA LEU A 127 -37.11 -28.80 48.64
C LEU A 127 -35.71 -28.26 48.43
N ASP A 128 -35.01 -28.63 47.32
CA ASP A 128 -33.60 -28.29 47.10
C ASP A 128 -32.73 -28.52 48.34
N GLU A 129 -32.93 -29.71 48.97
CA GLU A 129 -32.19 -30.16 50.14
C GLU A 129 -31.59 -31.52 49.87
N VAL A 130 -30.47 -31.78 50.49
CA VAL A 130 -29.84 -33.15 50.49
C VAL A 130 -30.02 -33.70 51.89
N MET A 131 -30.79 -34.78 51.99
CA MET A 131 -30.95 -35.53 53.25
C MET A 131 -29.81 -36.52 53.41
N LEU A 132 -29.05 -36.34 54.49
CA LEU A 132 -27.97 -37.24 54.89
C LEU A 132 -28.50 -38.20 55.94
N TYR A 133 -28.17 -39.44 55.76
CA TYR A 133 -28.57 -40.52 56.68
C TYR A 133 -27.34 -41.30 57.12
N GLU A 134 -27.24 -41.51 58.47
CA GLU A 134 -26.24 -42.36 59.08
C GLU A 134 -26.93 -43.34 59.98
N ALA A 135 -26.63 -44.61 59.81
CA ALA A 135 -27.21 -45.71 60.59
C ALA A 135 -26.11 -46.54 61.26
N ILE A 136 -26.32 -46.90 62.57
CA ILE A 136 -25.38 -47.69 63.33
C ILE A 136 -26.13 -48.78 64.03
N ARG A 137 -25.64 -50.02 63.90
CA ARG A 137 -26.21 -51.18 64.58
C ARG A 137 -25.80 -51.21 66.05
N LEU A 138 -26.76 -51.35 66.92
CA LEU A 138 -26.56 -51.47 68.37
C LEU A 138 -26.26 -52.96 68.76
N ALA A 139 -25.83 -53.13 70.02
CA ALA A 139 -25.43 -54.45 70.56
C ALA A 139 -26.64 -55.44 70.67
N ASP A 140 -27.86 -54.96 70.77
CA ASP A 140 -29.10 -55.77 70.83
C ASP A 140 -29.66 -56.09 69.43
N GLY A 141 -28.98 -55.65 68.33
CA GLY A 141 -29.35 -55.89 66.95
C GLY A 141 -30.25 -54.82 66.35
N SER A 142 -30.78 -53.85 67.10
CA SER A 142 -31.50 -52.75 66.60
C SER A 142 -30.54 -51.73 65.89
N VAL A 143 -31.07 -50.85 65.11
CA VAL A 143 -30.29 -49.82 64.35
C VAL A 143 -30.76 -48.42 64.74
N ILE A 144 -29.83 -47.58 65.20
CA ILE A 144 -30.05 -46.14 65.33
C ILE A 144 -29.72 -45.42 64.03
N ARG A 145 -30.64 -44.64 63.48
CA ARG A 145 -30.47 -43.81 62.28
C ARG A 145 -30.59 -42.35 62.66
N LEU A 146 -29.63 -41.58 62.25
CA LEU A 146 -29.65 -40.12 62.28
C LEU A 146 -29.90 -39.60 60.92
N ALA A 147 -30.73 -38.55 60.77
CA ALA A 147 -30.99 -37.88 59.51
C ALA A 147 -30.82 -36.38 59.66
N LYS A 148 -30.13 -35.73 58.70
CA LYS A 148 -29.92 -34.29 58.72
C LYS A 148 -30.14 -33.73 57.32
N SER A 149 -30.84 -32.60 57.22
CA SER A 149 -31.00 -31.85 55.97
C SER A 149 -29.86 -30.88 55.79
N GLU A 150 -29.30 -30.88 54.60
CA GLU A 150 -28.28 -29.92 54.18
C GLU A 150 -28.75 -29.16 52.96
N ALA A 151 -28.25 -27.91 52.82
CA ALA A 151 -28.58 -27.02 51.73
C ALA A 151 -28.24 -27.63 50.36
N GLY A 152 -29.20 -27.65 49.48
CA GLY A 152 -29.02 -28.08 48.10
C GLY A 152 -28.23 -27.12 47.25
N TYR A 153 -28.08 -27.51 45.99
CA TYR A 153 -27.22 -26.75 45.01
C TYR A 153 -27.72 -25.30 44.82
N LEU A 154 -29.04 -25.07 44.70
CA LEU A 154 -29.59 -23.73 44.41
C LEU A 154 -29.45 -22.80 45.61
N SER A 155 -29.59 -23.28 46.82
CA SER A 155 -29.45 -22.48 48.05
C SER A 155 -27.97 -22.07 48.28
N VAL A 156 -27.01 -22.95 47.98
CA VAL A 156 -25.56 -22.63 48.00
C VAL A 156 -25.25 -21.60 46.92
N LEU A 157 -25.78 -21.79 45.70
CA LEU A 157 -25.62 -20.82 44.61
C LEU A 157 -26.19 -19.45 44.97
N ALA A 158 -27.38 -19.42 45.59
CA ALA A 158 -28.01 -18.15 46.04
C ALA A 158 -27.17 -17.44 47.10
N SER A 159 -26.57 -18.17 48.04
CA SER A 159 -25.71 -17.60 49.08
C SER A 159 -24.41 -16.99 48.48
N LEU A 160 -23.90 -17.52 47.38
CA LEU A 160 -22.74 -17.02 46.67
C LEU A 160 -23.06 -15.89 45.68
N ALA A 161 -24.34 -15.62 45.39
CA ALA A 161 -24.77 -14.61 44.43
C ALA A 161 -24.20 -13.22 44.73
N GLY A 162 -24.19 -12.80 45.99
CA GLY A 162 -23.63 -11.52 46.39
C GLY A 162 -22.14 -11.39 46.14
N PRO A 163 -21.30 -12.28 46.68
CA PRO A 163 -19.85 -12.29 46.39
C PRO A 163 -19.52 -12.38 44.91
N VAL A 164 -20.23 -13.22 44.13
CA VAL A 164 -20.03 -13.36 42.68
C VAL A 164 -20.40 -12.08 41.94
N ALA A 165 -21.50 -11.42 42.30
CA ALA A 165 -21.93 -10.15 41.74
C ALA A 165 -20.88 -9.05 42.00
N LEU A 166 -20.34 -8.99 43.22
CA LEU A 166 -19.27 -8.03 43.58
C LEU A 166 -17.98 -8.28 42.76
N LEU A 167 -17.54 -9.54 42.66
CA LEU A 167 -16.37 -9.91 41.86
C LEU A 167 -16.57 -9.60 40.38
N THR A 168 -17.77 -9.84 39.86
CA THR A 168 -18.13 -9.53 38.48
C THR A 168 -18.06 -8.02 38.22
N ALA A 169 -18.65 -7.22 39.13
CA ALA A 169 -18.59 -5.76 39.01
C ALA A 169 -17.16 -5.23 39.08
N ALA A 170 -16.35 -5.73 40.01
CA ALA A 170 -14.92 -5.38 40.09
C ALA A 170 -14.15 -5.78 38.81
N GLY A 171 -14.40 -6.98 38.29
CA GLY A 171 -13.81 -7.46 37.06
C GLY A 171 -14.16 -6.58 35.85
N VAL A 172 -15.41 -6.14 35.74
CA VAL A 172 -15.86 -5.20 34.69
C VAL A 172 -15.11 -3.86 34.82
N VAL A 173 -15.02 -3.30 36.03
CA VAL A 173 -14.29 -2.04 36.24
C VAL A 173 -12.83 -2.18 35.84
N VAL A 174 -12.15 -3.22 36.30
CA VAL A 174 -10.74 -3.48 35.91
C VAL A 174 -10.59 -3.64 34.40
N SER A 175 -11.49 -4.42 33.77
CA SER A 175 -11.48 -4.62 32.30
C SER A 175 -11.65 -3.30 31.54
N VAL A 176 -12.54 -2.41 32.00
CA VAL A 176 -12.73 -1.07 31.43
C VAL A 176 -11.47 -0.22 31.56
N LEU A 177 -10.83 -0.22 32.74
CA LEU A 177 -9.62 0.56 32.99
C LEU A 177 -8.46 0.05 32.14
N VAL A 178 -8.25 -1.27 32.09
CA VAL A 178 -7.20 -1.89 31.27
C VAL A 178 -7.45 -1.63 29.79
N ALA A 179 -8.68 -1.86 29.31
CA ALA A 179 -9.02 -1.62 27.90
C ALA A 179 -8.82 -0.16 27.48
N ARG A 180 -9.18 0.80 28.34
CA ARG A 180 -8.92 2.23 28.08
C ARG A 180 -7.42 2.55 28.04
N ARG A 181 -6.65 1.98 28.98
CA ARG A 181 -5.21 2.18 29.03
C ARG A 181 -4.52 1.59 27.80
N GLU A 182 -4.81 0.33 27.44
CA GLU A 182 -4.20 -0.33 26.31
C GLU A 182 -4.65 0.26 24.97
N SER A 183 -5.94 0.63 24.86
CA SER A 183 -6.44 1.32 23.66
C SER A 183 -5.71 2.64 23.40
N ARG A 184 -5.47 3.44 24.43
CA ARG A 184 -4.69 4.67 24.28
C ARG A 184 -3.25 4.37 23.93
N ARG A 185 -2.63 3.43 24.61
CA ARG A 185 -1.23 3.07 24.41
C ARG A 185 -0.95 2.51 23.01
N ILE A 186 -1.92 1.82 22.40
CA ILE A 186 -1.80 1.25 21.05
C ILE A 186 -2.20 2.24 19.96
N ILE A 187 -3.25 3.05 20.20
CA ILE A 187 -3.86 3.89 19.17
C ILE A 187 -3.23 5.28 19.10
N GLU A 188 -2.84 5.89 20.22
CA GLU A 188 -2.21 7.22 20.22
C GLU A 188 -0.96 7.28 19.34
N PRO A 189 0.02 6.36 19.42
CA PRO A 189 1.19 6.38 18.53
C PRO A 189 0.86 6.20 17.06
N LEU A 190 -0.24 5.48 16.75
CA LEU A 190 -0.72 5.28 15.37
C LEU A 190 -1.33 6.55 14.79
N LEU A 191 -2.01 7.35 15.60
CA LEU A 191 -2.64 8.62 15.18
C LEU A 191 -1.65 9.78 15.13
N GLU A 192 -0.54 9.70 15.87
CA GLU A 192 0.51 10.71 15.90
C GLU A 192 1.55 10.55 14.79
N VAL A 193 1.43 9.51 13.95
CA VAL A 193 2.32 9.34 12.79
C VAL A 193 2.11 10.50 11.83
N ASP A 194 3.12 11.38 11.75
CA ASP A 194 3.17 12.44 10.76
C ASP A 194 3.41 11.83 9.37
N LEU A 195 2.36 11.74 8.58
CA LEU A 195 2.43 11.25 7.20
C LEU A 195 3.26 12.14 6.29
N ASP A 196 3.55 13.36 6.72
CA ASP A 196 4.44 14.27 6.01
C ASP A 196 5.93 14.01 6.29
N HIS A 197 6.25 13.41 7.44
CA HIS A 197 7.61 13.05 7.82
C HIS A 197 7.66 11.67 8.50
N PRO A 198 7.37 10.56 7.78
CA PRO A 198 7.22 9.23 8.37
C PRO A 198 8.44 8.76 9.18
N ARG A 199 9.64 9.12 8.74
CA ARG A 199 10.91 8.77 9.42
C ARG A 199 11.15 9.54 10.72
N ARG A 200 10.56 10.71 10.90
CA ARG A 200 10.80 11.55 12.09
C ARG A 200 10.19 10.94 13.35
N ASN A 201 9.10 10.20 13.20
CA ASN A 201 8.35 9.56 14.28
C ASN A 201 8.56 8.03 14.33
N ALA A 202 9.36 7.45 13.44
CA ALA A 202 9.65 6.01 13.42
C ALA A 202 10.29 5.51 14.73
N GLN A 203 10.97 6.36 15.50
CA GLN A 203 11.55 6.00 16.79
C GLN A 203 10.50 5.71 17.88
N ASN A 204 9.27 6.20 17.74
CA ASN A 204 8.16 5.99 18.66
C ASN A 204 7.10 5.03 18.10
N ALA A 205 7.24 4.57 16.86
CA ALA A 205 6.34 3.62 16.24
C ALA A 205 6.72 2.17 16.60
N TYR A 206 5.72 1.28 16.61
CA TYR A 206 5.97 -0.15 16.79
C TYR A 206 6.83 -0.69 15.64
N ALA A 207 7.72 -1.63 15.96
CA ALA A 207 8.61 -2.27 14.96
C ALA A 207 7.84 -2.88 13.79
N GLU A 208 6.62 -3.35 14.04
CA GLU A 208 5.72 -3.91 13.04
C GLU A 208 5.21 -2.88 12.01
N MET A 209 5.32 -1.59 12.32
CA MET A 209 4.93 -0.50 11.41
C MET A 209 6.05 -0.06 10.47
N GLU A 210 7.29 -0.41 10.75
CA GLU A 210 8.46 0.00 9.97
C GLU A 210 8.31 -0.31 8.46
N PRO A 211 7.88 -1.53 8.04
CA PRO A 211 7.69 -1.83 6.61
C PRO A 211 6.59 -0.98 5.96
N MET A 212 5.55 -0.62 6.71
CA MET A 212 4.46 0.23 6.22
C MET A 212 4.93 1.68 6.04
N LEU A 213 5.69 2.20 7.01
CA LEU A 213 6.25 3.55 6.95
C LEU A 213 7.28 3.69 5.82
N GLU A 214 8.13 2.68 5.60
CA GLU A 214 9.05 2.64 4.46
C GLU A 214 8.31 2.65 3.13
N ARG A 215 7.23 1.88 3.01
CA ARG A 215 6.40 1.85 1.80
C ARG A 215 5.72 3.19 1.53
N ILE A 216 5.20 3.86 2.55
CA ILE A 216 4.62 5.21 2.44
C ILE A 216 5.67 6.21 1.97
N GLU A 217 6.87 6.18 2.57
CA GLU A 217 7.96 7.10 2.19
C GLU A 217 8.42 6.85 0.74
N SER A 218 8.55 5.59 0.31
CA SER A 218 8.92 5.25 -1.07
C SER A 218 7.87 5.72 -2.08
N GLN A 219 6.58 5.50 -1.80
CA GLN A 219 5.48 5.98 -2.64
C GLN A 219 5.45 7.51 -2.72
N ARG A 220 5.70 8.19 -1.61
CA ARG A 220 5.76 9.64 -1.56
C ARG A 220 6.93 10.20 -2.38
N GLN A 221 8.10 9.58 -2.30
CA GLN A 221 9.27 9.97 -3.10
C GLN A 221 8.98 9.80 -4.59
N GLU A 222 8.38 8.67 -4.98
CA GLU A 222 7.98 8.42 -6.36
C GLU A 222 6.93 9.42 -6.84
N LEU A 223 5.91 9.72 -6.02
CA LEU A 223 4.90 10.73 -6.35
C LEU A 223 5.53 12.12 -6.52
N LYS A 224 6.44 12.52 -5.63
CA LYS A 224 7.18 13.78 -5.76
C LYS A 224 8.01 13.83 -7.04
N ARG A 225 8.63 12.71 -7.42
CA ARG A 225 9.36 12.60 -8.68
C ARG A 225 8.44 12.80 -9.88
N GLN A 226 7.30 12.11 -9.90
CA GLN A 226 6.30 12.24 -10.98
C GLN A 226 5.75 13.65 -11.09
N VAL A 227 5.42 14.29 -9.96
CA VAL A 227 4.94 15.69 -9.94
C VAL A 227 6.00 16.66 -10.50
N ARG A 228 7.29 16.45 -10.18
CA ARG A 228 8.37 17.27 -10.76
C ARG A 228 8.46 17.08 -12.26
N VAL A 229 8.48 15.82 -12.74
CA VAL A 229 8.52 15.52 -14.17
C VAL A 229 7.33 16.15 -14.90
N LEU A 230 6.12 16.07 -14.33
CA LEU A 230 4.94 16.69 -14.90
C LEU A 230 5.05 18.23 -14.94
N ALA A 231 5.55 18.84 -13.87
CA ALA A 231 5.73 20.28 -13.78
C ALA A 231 6.78 20.78 -14.80
N ASP A 232 7.89 20.06 -14.96
CA ASP A 232 8.93 20.38 -15.94
C ASP A 232 8.39 20.22 -17.38
N ASN A 233 7.63 19.16 -17.66
CA ASN A 233 6.97 18.99 -18.95
C ASN A 233 5.95 20.11 -19.25
N ASP A 234 5.15 20.50 -18.28
CA ASP A 234 4.18 21.58 -18.46
C ASP A 234 4.87 22.93 -18.67
N ARG A 235 5.98 23.17 -17.97
CA ARG A 235 6.82 24.35 -18.18
C ARG A 235 7.41 24.38 -19.61
N MET A 236 8.03 23.28 -20.03
CA MET A 236 8.59 23.17 -21.39
C MET A 236 7.53 23.39 -22.46
N ARG A 237 6.34 22.83 -22.27
CA ARG A 237 5.22 23.02 -23.20
C ARG A 237 4.75 24.47 -23.28
N ARG A 238 4.66 25.18 -22.14
CA ARG A 238 4.30 26.60 -22.12
C ARG A 238 5.35 27.48 -22.81
N GLU A 239 6.63 27.23 -22.50
CA GLU A 239 7.76 27.95 -23.14
C GLU A 239 7.77 27.70 -24.66
N PHE A 240 7.56 26.47 -25.09
CA PHE A 240 7.44 26.12 -26.50
C PHE A 240 6.32 26.87 -27.19
N THR A 241 5.10 26.87 -26.61
CA THR A 241 3.95 27.57 -27.19
C THR A 241 4.16 29.08 -27.22
N ALA A 242 4.75 29.64 -26.18
CA ALA A 242 5.06 31.10 -26.15
C ALA A 242 6.10 31.46 -27.22
N ASN A 243 7.15 30.66 -27.39
CA ASN A 243 8.19 30.87 -28.39
C ASN A 243 7.64 30.76 -29.83
N ILE A 244 6.80 29.71 -30.09
CA ILE A 244 6.11 29.60 -31.40
C ILE A 244 5.32 30.86 -31.70
N THR A 245 4.49 31.30 -30.75
CA THR A 245 3.64 32.49 -30.95
C THR A 245 4.47 33.73 -31.27
N HIS A 246 5.58 33.91 -30.56
CA HIS A 246 6.48 35.04 -30.78
C HIS A 246 7.20 34.98 -32.14
N GLU A 247 7.73 33.80 -32.52
CA GLU A 247 8.47 33.61 -33.77
C GLU A 247 7.54 33.64 -35.01
N LEU A 248 6.25 33.30 -34.86
CA LEU A 248 5.25 33.49 -35.92
C LEU A 248 4.75 34.94 -36.03
N LYS A 249 4.56 35.64 -34.91
CA LYS A 249 4.02 36.98 -34.89
C LYS A 249 4.92 38.02 -35.62
N THR A 250 6.24 37.90 -35.44
CA THR A 250 7.21 38.83 -36.00
C THR A 250 7.16 38.88 -37.54
N PRO A 251 7.36 37.75 -38.28
CA PRO A 251 7.30 37.72 -39.72
C PRO A 251 5.91 38.08 -40.25
N LEU A 252 4.83 37.62 -39.57
CA LEU A 252 3.47 37.97 -39.97
C LEU A 252 3.21 39.48 -39.89
N THR A 253 3.67 40.14 -38.83
CA THR A 253 3.56 41.60 -38.72
C THR A 253 4.33 42.31 -39.83
N THR A 254 5.51 41.79 -40.19
CA THR A 254 6.33 42.35 -41.28
C THR A 254 5.63 42.19 -42.64
N VAL A 255 5.11 41.01 -42.93
CA VAL A 255 4.35 40.73 -44.16
C VAL A 255 3.12 41.63 -44.24
N SER A 256 2.33 41.69 -43.15
CA SER A 256 1.11 42.51 -43.10
C SER A 256 1.43 44.02 -43.26
N GLY A 257 2.48 44.51 -42.60
CA GLY A 257 2.87 45.93 -42.71
C GLY A 257 3.30 46.35 -44.14
N TYR A 258 4.14 45.56 -44.79
CA TYR A 258 4.51 45.85 -46.19
C TYR A 258 3.32 45.70 -47.15
N ALA A 259 2.49 44.67 -46.95
CA ALA A 259 1.28 44.48 -47.75
C ALA A 259 0.30 45.66 -47.59
N GLU A 260 0.10 46.16 -46.35
CA GLU A 260 -0.75 47.33 -46.07
C GLU A 260 -0.23 48.62 -46.72
N LEU A 261 1.09 48.88 -46.68
CA LEU A 261 1.70 50.01 -47.34
C LEU A 261 1.47 49.98 -48.86
N ILE A 262 1.59 48.81 -49.47
CA ILE A 262 1.30 48.61 -50.90
C ILE A 262 -0.20 48.82 -51.19
N ALA A 263 -1.07 48.18 -50.38
CA ALA A 263 -2.52 48.22 -50.60
C ALA A 263 -3.13 49.61 -50.45
N ASN A 264 -2.57 50.43 -49.55
CA ASN A 264 -3.02 51.83 -49.34
C ASN A 264 -2.40 52.84 -50.33
N GLY A 265 -1.63 52.36 -51.30
CA GLY A 265 -1.00 53.24 -52.31
C GLY A 265 0.07 54.19 -51.76
N LEU A 266 0.62 53.87 -50.57
CA LEU A 266 1.68 54.69 -49.93
C LEU A 266 3.06 54.40 -50.56
N VAL A 267 3.16 53.37 -51.40
CA VAL A 267 4.35 53.01 -52.19
C VAL A 267 3.99 53.08 -53.65
N THR A 268 4.54 54.06 -54.34
CA THR A 268 4.22 54.37 -55.77
C THR A 268 5.43 54.08 -56.67
N ASP A 269 6.64 54.04 -56.12
CA ASP A 269 7.83 53.76 -56.92
C ASP A 269 7.95 52.29 -57.21
N GLU A 270 8.29 51.95 -58.47
CA GLU A 270 8.37 50.56 -58.93
C GLU A 270 9.52 49.76 -58.25
N ALA A 271 10.61 50.44 -57.92
CA ALA A 271 11.74 49.85 -57.20
C ALA A 271 11.38 49.47 -55.78
N ASP A 272 10.65 50.35 -55.06
CA ASP A 272 10.16 50.11 -53.71
C ASP A 272 9.07 49.01 -53.69
N LEU A 273 8.18 48.97 -54.69
CA LEU A 273 7.18 47.91 -54.85
C LEU A 273 7.85 46.54 -55.00
N ARG A 274 8.93 46.45 -55.82
CA ARG A 274 9.72 45.23 -55.99
C ARG A 274 10.45 44.82 -54.73
N ASP A 275 11.05 45.76 -54.01
CA ASP A 275 11.73 45.49 -52.73
C ASP A 275 10.74 45.01 -51.65
N PHE A 276 9.59 45.68 -51.50
CA PHE A 276 8.57 45.26 -50.55
C PHE A 276 7.97 43.92 -50.91
N GLY A 277 7.65 43.69 -52.17
CA GLY A 277 7.23 42.35 -52.69
C GLY A 277 8.25 41.26 -52.40
N GLY A 278 9.54 41.59 -52.63
CA GLY A 278 10.66 40.68 -52.32
C GLY A 278 10.79 40.41 -50.82
N ARG A 279 10.56 41.37 -49.95
CA ARG A 279 10.58 41.20 -48.52
C ARG A 279 9.40 40.32 -48.04
N ILE A 280 8.18 40.57 -48.53
CA ILE A 280 7.00 39.75 -48.26
C ILE A 280 7.29 38.29 -48.68
N TYR A 281 7.81 38.06 -49.87
CA TYR A 281 8.09 36.73 -50.38
C TYR A 281 9.12 35.98 -49.51
N ARG A 282 10.23 36.63 -49.13
CA ARG A 282 11.23 36.06 -48.24
C ARG A 282 10.68 35.72 -46.87
N GLU A 283 9.84 36.59 -46.28
CA GLU A 283 9.29 36.40 -44.96
C GLU A 283 8.19 35.29 -44.96
N ALA A 284 7.39 35.19 -46.02
CA ALA A 284 6.46 34.12 -46.24
C ALA A 284 7.17 32.73 -46.36
N GLY A 285 8.28 32.68 -47.14
CA GLY A 285 9.12 31.49 -47.21
C GLY A 285 9.68 31.09 -45.86
N ARG A 286 10.14 32.04 -45.05
CA ARG A 286 10.62 31.77 -43.68
C ARG A 286 9.53 31.23 -42.78
N LEU A 287 8.28 31.74 -42.88
CA LEU A 287 7.12 31.22 -42.13
C LEU A 287 6.81 29.77 -42.52
N THR A 288 6.90 29.44 -43.80
CA THR A 288 6.66 28.08 -44.29
C THR A 288 7.67 27.10 -43.68
N VAL A 289 8.94 27.48 -43.67
CA VAL A 289 10.01 26.63 -43.03
C VAL A 289 9.70 26.45 -41.53
N LEU A 290 9.38 27.55 -40.83
CA LEU A 290 9.09 27.49 -39.39
C LEU A 290 7.89 26.60 -39.09
N VAL A 291 6.81 26.67 -39.85
CA VAL A 291 5.62 25.82 -39.69
C VAL A 291 5.98 24.35 -39.93
N ASN A 292 6.74 24.05 -40.98
CA ASN A 292 7.18 22.70 -41.25
C ASN A 292 8.09 22.12 -40.15
N ASP A 293 9.02 22.92 -39.62
CA ASP A 293 9.87 22.55 -38.48
C ASP A 293 9.00 22.20 -37.23
N ILE A 294 7.97 23.01 -36.94
CA ILE A 294 7.07 22.79 -35.82
C ILE A 294 6.27 21.49 -36.01
N LEU A 295 5.70 21.26 -37.21
CA LEU A 295 4.96 20.05 -37.54
C LEU A 295 5.88 18.80 -37.42
N MET A 296 7.12 18.91 -37.91
CA MET A 296 8.09 17.83 -37.81
C MET A 296 8.40 17.46 -36.34
N LEU A 297 8.68 18.46 -35.50
CA LEU A 297 8.91 18.27 -34.09
C LEU A 297 7.69 17.69 -33.38
N SER A 298 6.47 18.13 -33.72
CA SER A 298 5.25 17.60 -33.16
C SER A 298 5.07 16.12 -33.50
N ASN A 299 5.36 15.73 -34.76
CA ASN A 299 5.29 14.33 -35.19
C ASN A 299 6.35 13.46 -34.51
N LEU A 300 7.57 13.98 -34.33
CA LEU A 300 8.65 13.31 -33.60
C LEU A 300 8.30 13.11 -32.13
N ASP A 301 7.74 14.14 -31.46
CA ASP A 301 7.28 14.03 -30.08
C ASP A 301 6.16 12.99 -29.89
N GLU A 302 5.28 12.87 -30.87
CA GLU A 302 4.20 11.87 -30.86
C GLU A 302 4.74 10.46 -31.07
N ALA A 303 5.70 10.31 -31.98
CA ALA A 303 6.35 9.03 -32.24
C ALA A 303 7.22 8.53 -31.06
N GLU A 304 7.89 9.44 -30.33
CA GLU A 304 8.62 9.09 -29.10
C GLU A 304 7.71 8.59 -27.96
N ARG A 305 6.43 9.02 -27.95
CA ARG A 305 5.43 8.56 -26.97
C ARG A 305 4.68 7.30 -27.40
N SER A 306 4.76 6.96 -28.67
CA SER A 306 4.06 5.83 -29.28
C SER A 306 5.06 4.71 -29.53
N GLU A 307 4.71 3.48 -29.13
CA GLU A 307 5.54 2.30 -29.41
C GLU A 307 5.03 1.56 -30.65
N GLY A 308 5.94 1.05 -31.46
CA GLY A 308 5.64 0.15 -32.58
C GLY A 308 4.97 0.78 -33.80
N ASP A 309 3.89 0.15 -34.30
CA ASP A 309 3.22 0.48 -35.57
C ASP A 309 2.63 1.91 -35.64
N ALA A 310 2.30 2.52 -34.51
CA ALA A 310 1.77 3.88 -34.47
C ALA A 310 2.83 4.93 -34.82
N ALA A 311 4.07 4.72 -34.41
CA ALA A 311 5.19 5.60 -34.76
C ALA A 311 5.53 5.48 -36.27
N ALA A 312 5.48 4.27 -36.82
CA ALA A 312 5.68 4.02 -38.25
C ALA A 312 4.59 4.67 -39.13
N ALA A 313 3.35 4.69 -38.66
CA ALA A 313 2.23 5.34 -39.38
C ALA A 313 2.40 6.87 -39.49
N THR A 314 3.03 7.50 -38.49
CA THR A 314 3.21 8.97 -38.47
C THR A 314 4.45 9.43 -39.22
N LEU A 315 5.57 8.70 -39.09
CA LEU A 315 6.88 9.15 -39.60
C LEU A 315 7.33 8.38 -40.85
N GLY A 316 6.80 7.21 -41.11
CA GLY A 316 7.20 6.32 -42.18
C GLY A 316 7.90 5.02 -41.69
N THR A 317 8.01 4.05 -42.57
CA THR A 317 8.66 2.78 -42.28
C THR A 317 10.17 2.91 -42.32
N ARG A 318 10.86 2.16 -41.46
CA ARG A 318 12.30 2.05 -41.49
C ARG A 318 12.72 1.16 -42.68
N GLU A 319 13.68 1.64 -43.45
CA GLU A 319 14.22 0.95 -44.62
C GLU A 319 15.74 1.07 -44.63
N PRO A 320 16.48 0.22 -45.36
CA PRO A 320 17.89 0.40 -45.54
C PRO A 320 18.20 1.67 -46.37
N VAL A 321 18.91 2.63 -45.79
CA VAL A 321 19.29 3.90 -46.44
C VAL A 321 20.77 3.90 -46.72
N ASP A 322 21.12 4.14 -47.99
CA ASP A 322 22.49 4.33 -48.45
C ASP A 322 22.98 5.73 -48.04
N VAL A 323 23.88 5.79 -47.03
CA VAL A 323 24.34 7.05 -46.46
C VAL A 323 25.17 7.87 -47.42
N PRO A 324 26.16 7.33 -48.17
CA PRO A 324 26.84 8.03 -49.25
C PRO A 324 25.90 8.74 -50.21
N LEU A 325 24.92 8.04 -50.74
CA LEU A 325 23.93 8.59 -51.68
C LEU A 325 23.08 9.71 -51.03
N LEU A 326 22.72 9.56 -49.79
CA LEU A 326 22.02 10.60 -49.01
C LEU A 326 22.87 11.87 -48.89
N LEU A 327 24.15 11.75 -48.52
CA LEU A 327 25.06 12.86 -48.37
C LEU A 327 25.33 13.59 -49.69
N GLU A 328 25.50 12.84 -50.81
CA GLU A 328 25.65 13.41 -52.15
C GLU A 328 24.41 14.22 -52.56
N GLY A 329 23.22 13.69 -52.34
CA GLY A 329 21.97 14.40 -52.65
C GLY A 329 21.83 15.70 -51.86
N ILE A 330 22.21 15.72 -50.58
CA ILE A 330 22.15 16.94 -49.75
C ILE A 330 23.23 17.93 -50.15
N ALA A 331 24.47 17.47 -50.42
CA ALA A 331 25.53 18.33 -50.88
C ALA A 331 25.14 19.04 -52.20
N GLN A 332 24.59 18.32 -53.16
CA GLN A 332 24.07 18.88 -54.41
C GLN A 332 22.97 19.93 -54.19
N ARG A 333 22.01 19.67 -53.31
CA ARG A 333 20.93 20.64 -53.00
C ARG A 333 21.45 21.92 -52.32
N LEU A 334 22.52 21.81 -51.52
CA LEU A 334 23.08 22.93 -50.76
C LEU A 334 24.28 23.60 -51.46
N GLU A 335 24.72 23.13 -52.63
CA GLU A 335 25.85 23.66 -53.35
C GLU A 335 25.72 25.15 -53.70
N GLN A 336 24.55 25.56 -54.17
CA GLN A 336 24.27 26.98 -54.47
C GLN A 336 24.30 27.84 -53.19
N VAL A 337 23.76 27.34 -52.06
CA VAL A 337 23.78 28.04 -50.78
C VAL A 337 25.19 28.17 -50.25
N ALA A 338 25.99 27.13 -50.34
CA ALA A 338 27.39 27.10 -49.95
C ALA A 338 28.23 28.07 -50.81
N SER A 339 28.00 28.07 -52.10
CA SER A 339 28.69 28.97 -53.06
C SER A 339 28.35 30.46 -52.73
N GLN A 340 27.08 30.80 -52.47
CA GLN A 340 26.65 32.12 -52.02
C GLN A 340 27.29 32.56 -50.70
N ALA A 341 27.52 31.58 -49.77
CA ALA A 341 28.21 31.82 -48.51
C ALA A 341 29.74 31.80 -48.64
N GLN A 342 30.28 31.51 -49.82
CA GLN A 342 31.71 31.33 -50.09
C GLN A 342 32.31 30.16 -49.24
N VAL A 343 31.57 29.06 -49.10
CA VAL A 343 31.95 27.86 -48.34
C VAL A 343 32.11 26.70 -49.33
N THR A 344 33.17 25.94 -49.20
CA THR A 344 33.43 24.75 -50.00
C THR A 344 32.86 23.51 -49.30
N LEU A 345 32.10 22.69 -50.05
CA LEU A 345 31.60 21.40 -49.55
C LEU A 345 32.56 20.27 -50.02
N GLU A 346 32.96 19.40 -49.10
CA GLU A 346 33.78 18.22 -49.35
C GLU A 346 33.09 16.97 -48.89
N LEU A 347 33.15 15.89 -49.69
CA LEU A 347 32.58 14.59 -49.37
C LEU A 347 33.69 13.58 -49.14
N VAL A 348 33.67 12.87 -48.03
CA VAL A 348 34.61 11.81 -47.65
C VAL A 348 33.76 10.61 -47.18
N CYS A 349 33.26 9.85 -48.17
CA CYS A 349 32.30 8.78 -47.90
C CYS A 349 32.93 7.41 -48.10
N GLU A 350 32.83 6.57 -47.11
CA GLU A 350 32.98 5.13 -47.18
C GLU A 350 31.59 4.48 -47.23
N PRO A 351 31.44 3.27 -47.79
CA PRO A 351 30.16 2.57 -47.81
C PRO A 351 29.60 2.44 -46.40
N ALA A 352 28.34 2.86 -46.21
CA ALA A 352 27.63 2.76 -44.95
C ALA A 352 26.14 2.69 -45.20
N MET A 353 25.48 1.76 -44.54
CA MET A 353 24.02 1.58 -44.59
C MET A 353 23.43 1.80 -43.19
N VAL A 354 22.27 2.46 -43.13
CA VAL A 354 21.55 2.70 -41.88
C VAL A 354 20.08 2.27 -42.04
N MET A 355 19.60 1.45 -41.11
CA MET A 355 18.15 1.18 -41.03
C MET A 355 17.43 2.37 -40.44
N GLY A 356 16.68 3.10 -41.27
CA GLY A 356 16.04 4.32 -40.81
C GLY A 356 14.92 4.79 -41.71
N VAL A 357 14.26 5.86 -41.28
CA VAL A 357 13.27 6.56 -42.09
C VAL A 357 13.98 7.56 -42.96
N SER A 358 14.04 7.29 -44.27
CA SER A 358 14.86 8.06 -45.25
C SER A 358 14.60 9.57 -45.15
N ARG A 359 13.33 10.00 -45.01
CA ARG A 359 12.97 11.40 -44.84
C ARG A 359 13.50 12.03 -43.56
N LEU A 360 13.56 11.30 -42.44
CA LEU A 360 14.11 11.82 -41.18
C LEU A 360 15.62 11.94 -41.21
N LEU A 361 16.29 10.98 -41.86
CA LEU A 361 17.72 11.02 -42.05
C LEU A 361 18.13 12.16 -42.98
N ASP A 362 17.34 12.40 -44.04
CA ASP A 362 17.52 13.55 -44.94
C ASP A 362 17.43 14.87 -44.19
N GLU A 363 16.38 15.05 -43.36
CA GLU A 363 16.16 16.25 -42.57
C GLU A 363 17.26 16.45 -41.50
N LEU A 364 17.72 15.37 -40.87
CA LEU A 364 18.80 15.39 -39.89
C LEU A 364 20.10 15.94 -40.55
N VAL A 365 20.48 15.35 -41.67
CA VAL A 365 21.72 15.75 -42.36
C VAL A 365 21.57 17.15 -42.94
N TYR A 366 20.42 17.46 -43.56
CA TYR A 366 20.18 18.79 -44.12
C TYR A 366 20.34 19.88 -43.05
N ASN A 367 19.79 19.67 -41.87
CA ASN A 367 19.90 20.63 -40.75
C ASN A 367 21.34 20.79 -40.25
N LEU A 368 22.11 19.70 -40.17
CA LEU A 368 23.53 19.77 -39.80
C LEU A 368 24.34 20.55 -40.84
N VAL A 369 24.20 20.20 -42.12
CA VAL A 369 24.98 20.84 -43.22
C VAL A 369 24.57 22.28 -43.41
N SER A 370 23.27 22.59 -43.38
CA SER A 370 22.77 23.96 -43.46
C SER A 370 23.30 24.83 -42.33
N ASN A 371 23.37 24.30 -41.10
CA ASN A 371 23.99 25.02 -39.98
C ASN A 371 25.49 25.19 -40.16
N ALA A 372 26.23 24.19 -40.62
CA ALA A 372 27.65 24.24 -40.89
C ALA A 372 28.00 25.30 -41.94
N ILE A 373 27.19 25.45 -43.00
CA ILE A 373 27.33 26.52 -44.00
C ILE A 373 27.02 27.89 -43.41
N ARG A 374 25.90 28.01 -42.70
CA ARG A 374 25.37 29.29 -42.14
C ARG A 374 26.30 29.95 -41.12
N TYR A 375 26.90 29.11 -40.27
CA TYR A 375 27.81 29.59 -39.22
C TYR A 375 29.29 29.51 -39.58
N ASN A 376 29.57 29.23 -40.87
CA ASN A 376 30.92 29.27 -41.37
C ASN A 376 31.37 30.73 -41.64
N ARG A 377 32.63 30.82 -42.02
CA ARG A 377 33.28 32.07 -42.48
C ARG A 377 33.53 31.98 -44.01
N PRO A 378 33.55 33.11 -44.70
CA PRO A 378 33.91 33.13 -46.13
C PRO A 378 35.29 32.50 -46.36
N GLY A 379 35.39 31.59 -47.34
CA GLY A 379 36.58 30.83 -47.64
C GLY A 379 36.75 29.57 -46.74
N GLY A 380 35.74 29.27 -45.90
CA GLY A 380 35.79 28.04 -45.07
C GLY A 380 35.32 26.79 -45.80
N PHE A 381 35.40 25.67 -45.08
CA PHE A 381 35.06 24.35 -45.56
C PHE A 381 33.98 23.70 -44.70
N VAL A 382 33.17 22.85 -45.32
CA VAL A 382 32.26 21.90 -44.63
C VAL A 382 32.52 20.52 -45.20
N THR A 383 32.98 19.60 -44.35
CA THR A 383 33.29 18.22 -44.74
C THR A 383 32.16 17.32 -44.26
N LEU A 384 31.51 16.60 -45.17
CA LEU A 384 30.54 15.55 -44.92
C LEU A 384 31.26 14.22 -45.02
N ALA A 385 31.24 13.45 -43.95
CA ALA A 385 31.87 12.14 -43.90
C ALA A 385 30.90 11.07 -43.41
N CYS A 386 31.02 9.87 -43.94
CA CYS A 386 30.31 8.69 -43.45
C CYS A 386 31.19 7.44 -43.57
N GLY A 387 30.87 6.42 -42.81
CA GLY A 387 31.57 5.15 -42.79
C GLY A 387 31.01 4.20 -41.73
N GLU A 388 31.63 3.03 -41.62
CA GLU A 388 31.21 1.93 -40.78
C GLU A 388 32.36 1.38 -39.92
N ALA A 389 33.04 2.24 -39.13
CA ALA A 389 34.23 1.81 -38.36
C ALA A 389 33.90 0.71 -37.32
N SER A 390 33.10 1.01 -36.30
CA SER A 390 32.55 0.04 -35.33
C SER A 390 31.00 0.02 -35.35
N ALA A 391 30.42 1.06 -35.92
CA ALA A 391 29.02 1.28 -36.16
C ALA A 391 28.86 2.35 -37.25
N PRO A 392 27.75 2.36 -38.01
CA PRO A 392 27.51 3.38 -39.02
C PRO A 392 27.51 4.78 -38.42
N PHE A 393 28.15 5.72 -39.09
CA PHE A 393 28.16 7.12 -38.62
C PHE A 393 27.99 8.10 -39.77
N ILE A 394 27.48 9.27 -39.42
CA ILE A 394 27.44 10.48 -40.23
C ILE A 394 28.17 11.56 -39.46
N ARG A 395 29.10 12.26 -40.11
CA ARG A 395 29.88 13.35 -39.51
C ARG A 395 29.83 14.56 -40.41
N VAL A 396 29.52 15.71 -39.81
CA VAL A 396 29.58 17.02 -40.47
C VAL A 396 30.56 17.89 -39.68
N SER A 397 31.63 18.33 -40.37
CA SER A 397 32.67 19.17 -39.77
C SER A 397 32.73 20.50 -40.50
N ASP A 398 32.80 21.62 -39.79
CA ASP A 398 32.95 22.95 -40.35
C ASP A 398 34.15 23.68 -39.76
N THR A 399 34.64 24.69 -40.52
CA THR A 399 35.70 25.61 -40.07
C THR A 399 35.17 26.97 -39.61
N GLY A 400 33.96 26.99 -39.10
CA GLY A 400 33.19 28.18 -38.75
C GLY A 400 33.60 28.85 -37.44
N ILE A 401 32.60 29.49 -36.80
CA ILE A 401 32.81 30.25 -35.58
C ILE A 401 33.03 29.41 -34.35
N GLY A 402 32.65 28.11 -34.38
CA GLY A 402 32.67 27.22 -33.24
C GLY A 402 31.61 27.57 -32.16
N ILE A 403 31.53 26.75 -31.13
CA ILE A 403 30.54 26.83 -30.03
C ILE A 403 31.29 26.80 -28.70
N ALA A 404 30.99 27.72 -27.82
CA ALA A 404 31.57 27.78 -26.48
C ALA A 404 31.14 26.56 -25.66
N PRO A 405 32.00 25.98 -24.81
CA PRO A 405 31.69 24.75 -24.06
C PRO A 405 30.38 24.83 -23.24
N GLU A 406 30.11 25.97 -22.64
CA GLU A 406 28.88 26.22 -21.83
C GLU A 406 27.58 26.23 -22.64
N GLU A 407 27.68 26.29 -23.98
CA GLU A 407 26.55 26.37 -24.88
C GLU A 407 26.29 25.02 -25.60
N GLN A 408 27.24 24.12 -25.63
CA GLN A 408 27.20 22.89 -26.44
C GLN A 408 26.04 21.96 -26.05
N ASP A 409 25.65 21.91 -24.75
CA ASP A 409 24.50 21.13 -24.31
C ASP A 409 23.17 21.81 -24.67
N LYS A 410 23.15 23.13 -24.78
CA LYS A 410 21.93 23.93 -25.00
C LYS A 410 21.56 24.09 -26.47
N ILE A 411 22.51 23.94 -27.40
CA ILE A 411 22.25 24.14 -28.84
C ILE A 411 21.14 23.22 -29.40
N PHE A 412 20.86 22.09 -28.72
CA PHE A 412 19.81 21.17 -29.09
C PHE A 412 18.44 21.48 -28.44
N GLU A 413 18.38 22.53 -27.61
CA GLU A 413 17.11 22.99 -27.05
C GLU A 413 16.29 23.74 -28.13
N ARG A 414 14.96 23.63 -28.06
CA ARG A 414 14.04 24.25 -29.01
C ARG A 414 14.11 25.78 -28.91
N PHE A 415 14.23 26.45 -30.06
CA PHE A 415 14.37 27.92 -30.16
C PHE A 415 15.65 28.48 -29.54
N TYR A 416 16.58 27.63 -29.11
CA TYR A 416 17.83 28.09 -28.54
C TYR A 416 18.73 28.70 -29.61
N ARG A 417 19.41 29.80 -29.26
CA ARG A 417 20.35 30.49 -30.09
C ARG A 417 21.40 31.19 -29.24
N VAL A 418 22.65 30.99 -29.52
CA VAL A 418 23.80 31.61 -28.83
C VAL A 418 23.76 33.13 -28.93
N ASP A 419 23.37 33.70 -30.09
CA ASP A 419 23.19 35.15 -30.29
C ASP A 419 21.88 35.45 -31.05
N LYS A 420 20.89 35.99 -30.30
CA LYS A 420 19.56 36.28 -30.83
C LYS A 420 19.57 37.42 -31.88
N SER A 421 20.55 38.32 -31.86
CA SER A 421 20.60 39.48 -32.73
C SER A 421 21.21 39.14 -34.09
N ARG A 422 22.32 38.47 -34.10
CA ARG A 422 23.04 38.09 -35.33
C ARG A 422 22.36 36.94 -36.09
N SER A 423 21.73 36.01 -35.40
CA SER A 423 21.03 34.90 -35.99
C SER A 423 19.72 35.25 -36.67
N LYS A 424 19.02 36.36 -36.22
CA LYS A 424 17.85 36.92 -36.94
C LYS A 424 18.22 37.39 -38.36
N ALA A 425 19.33 38.03 -38.53
CA ALA A 425 19.83 38.48 -39.84
C ALA A 425 20.18 37.32 -40.79
N ARG A 426 20.58 36.17 -40.22
CA ARG A 426 20.94 34.93 -40.95
C ARG A 426 19.81 33.91 -41.13
N GLY A 427 18.59 34.19 -40.67
CA GLY A 427 17.35 33.47 -41.01
C GLY A 427 17.13 32.09 -40.33
N GLY A 428 17.76 31.78 -39.20
CA GLY A 428 17.55 30.50 -38.51
C GLY A 428 16.26 30.45 -37.70
N THR A 429 15.57 29.30 -37.64
CA THR A 429 14.37 29.06 -36.80
C THR A 429 14.73 28.74 -35.35
N GLY A 430 15.94 28.21 -35.08
CA GLY A 430 16.33 27.68 -33.78
C GLY A 430 15.71 26.30 -33.47
N LEU A 431 15.11 25.64 -34.48
CA LEU A 431 14.50 24.32 -34.35
C LEU A 431 15.34 23.21 -35.02
N GLY A 432 16.21 23.55 -35.98
CA GLY A 432 16.94 22.56 -36.78
C GLY A 432 17.78 21.57 -35.96
N LEU A 433 18.54 22.04 -34.93
CA LEU A 433 19.31 21.12 -34.09
C LEU A 433 18.42 20.34 -33.10
N ALA A 434 17.27 20.87 -32.70
CA ALA A 434 16.29 20.11 -31.96
C ALA A 434 15.71 18.97 -32.81
N ILE A 435 15.43 19.22 -34.11
CA ILE A 435 15.01 18.18 -35.06
C ILE A 435 16.12 17.10 -35.18
N VAL A 436 17.38 17.50 -35.29
CA VAL A 436 18.53 16.57 -35.32
C VAL A 436 18.53 15.67 -34.10
N LYS A 437 18.35 16.23 -32.87
CA LYS A 437 18.33 15.46 -31.63
C LYS A 437 17.19 14.46 -31.59
N HIS A 438 15.97 14.88 -31.92
CA HIS A 438 14.80 13.99 -31.91
C HIS A 438 14.86 12.93 -33.03
N ALA A 439 15.35 13.30 -34.23
CA ALA A 439 15.54 12.34 -35.31
C ALA A 439 16.62 11.29 -34.97
N ALA A 440 17.73 11.69 -34.33
CA ALA A 440 18.74 10.78 -33.85
C ALA A 440 18.21 9.85 -32.76
N ALA A 441 17.47 10.39 -31.77
CA ALA A 441 16.84 9.61 -30.71
C ALA A 441 15.86 8.58 -31.28
N PHE A 442 15.02 8.95 -32.26
CA PHE A 442 14.12 8.03 -32.96
C PHE A 442 14.89 6.85 -33.63
N HIS A 443 16.07 7.10 -34.15
CA HIS A 443 16.94 6.06 -34.75
C HIS A 443 17.86 5.38 -33.73
N HIS A 444 17.69 5.64 -32.41
CA HIS A 444 18.56 5.17 -31.32
C HIS A 444 20.06 5.53 -31.55
N ALA A 445 20.30 6.63 -32.26
CA ALA A 445 21.65 7.12 -32.54
C ALA A 445 22.12 8.06 -31.42
N SER A 446 23.44 8.07 -31.18
CA SER A 446 24.09 9.04 -30.29
C SER A 446 24.64 10.21 -31.09
N ILE A 447 24.64 11.39 -30.47
CA ILE A 447 25.22 12.62 -31.05
C ILE A 447 26.44 13.00 -30.21
N GLU A 448 27.55 13.23 -30.87
CA GLU A 448 28.79 13.74 -30.30
C GLU A 448 29.10 15.10 -30.93
N VAL A 449 29.41 16.10 -30.10
CA VAL A 449 29.81 17.45 -30.57
C VAL A 449 31.21 17.73 -30.08
N ASP A 450 32.09 18.03 -31.01
CA ASP A 450 33.44 18.53 -30.74
C ASP A 450 33.57 19.92 -31.36
N SER A 451 33.71 20.94 -30.54
CA SER A 451 33.71 22.34 -31.01
C SER A 451 34.59 23.21 -30.13
N GLU A 452 35.38 24.04 -30.81
CA GLU A 452 36.19 25.08 -30.17
C GLU A 452 35.93 26.44 -30.81
N LEU A 453 35.71 27.43 -29.97
CA LEU A 453 35.39 28.78 -30.42
C LEU A 453 36.51 29.33 -31.35
N GLY A 454 36.14 29.74 -32.57
CA GLY A 454 37.06 30.23 -33.58
C GLY A 454 37.74 29.18 -34.49
N ARG A 455 37.54 27.88 -34.18
CA ARG A 455 38.13 26.78 -34.99
C ARG A 455 37.09 26.02 -35.82
N GLY A 456 35.84 25.97 -35.35
CA GLY A 456 34.76 25.28 -36.05
C GLY A 456 34.09 24.23 -35.16
N THR A 457 33.19 23.45 -35.78
CA THR A 457 32.38 22.44 -35.10
C THR A 457 32.40 21.13 -35.90
N THR A 458 32.47 20.02 -35.17
CA THR A 458 32.29 18.67 -35.71
C THR A 458 31.12 18.02 -34.96
N VAL A 459 30.07 17.64 -35.67
CA VAL A 459 28.95 16.87 -35.15
C VAL A 459 28.99 15.47 -35.75
N THR A 460 29.06 14.45 -34.90
CA THR A 460 29.04 13.05 -35.29
C THR A 460 27.80 12.38 -34.78
N VAL A 461 27.01 11.78 -35.67
CA VAL A 461 25.84 10.96 -35.35
C VAL A 461 26.20 9.51 -35.57
N ARG A 462 26.17 8.69 -34.48
CA ARG A 462 26.49 7.24 -34.55
C ARG A 462 25.22 6.44 -34.39
N PHE A 463 24.97 5.58 -35.36
CA PHE A 463 23.81 4.68 -35.35
C PHE A 463 24.19 3.34 -34.70
N PRO A 464 23.22 2.63 -34.09
CA PRO A 464 23.48 1.30 -33.56
C PRO A 464 23.92 0.34 -34.67
N ALA A 465 24.86 -0.56 -34.37
CA ALA A 465 25.20 -1.65 -35.29
C ALA A 465 23.96 -2.54 -35.43
N GLN A 466 23.42 -2.66 -36.63
CA GLN A 466 22.27 -3.50 -36.95
C GLN A 466 22.66 -4.56 -37.96
N GLU A 467 22.19 -5.79 -37.77
CA GLU A 467 22.26 -6.79 -38.84
C GLU A 467 21.32 -6.34 -39.96
N LEU A 468 21.88 -5.94 -41.08
CA LEU A 468 21.11 -5.65 -42.27
C LEU A 468 20.48 -6.97 -42.78
N PRO A 469 19.20 -6.99 -43.18
CA PRO A 469 18.67 -8.16 -43.85
C PRO A 469 19.51 -8.46 -45.10
N GLU A 470 19.93 -9.71 -45.26
CA GLU A 470 20.64 -10.14 -46.47
C GLU A 470 19.80 -9.75 -47.69
N ILE A 471 20.29 -8.77 -48.44
CA ILE A 471 19.71 -8.43 -49.76
C ILE A 471 20.05 -9.59 -50.66
N GLY A 472 19.09 -10.52 -50.85
CA GLY A 472 19.24 -11.59 -51.81
C GLY A 472 19.51 -10.99 -53.21
N VAL A 473 20.68 -11.28 -53.74
CA VAL A 473 21.11 -10.97 -55.10
C VAL A 473 20.33 -11.81 -56.10
#